data_d1f45e8f837a6d806ecd7f3d0c0b0502
#
_entry.id   d1f45e8f837a6d806ecd7f3d0c0b0502
#
_cell.length_a   1.000
_cell.length_b   1.000
_cell.length_c   1.000
_cell.angle_alpha   90.00
_cell.angle_beta   90.00
_cell.angle_gamma   90.00
#
_symmetry.space_group_name_H-M   'P 1'
#
loop_
_entity.id
_entity.type
_entity.pdbx_description
1 polymer ?
#
loop_
_entity_poly.entity_id
_entity_poly.type
_entity_poly.pdbx_seq_one_letter_code
_entity_poly.pdbx_strand_id
1 'polypeptide(L)'
;LVITNGSVSGVTLDKLTAELTMGDDKIKLDEFQATKDIYGVQASGDIPLDLFRDKANRRNPKAQMDVEIDLANARLAMLPAFTKMVEWADGETHGKLTLAGTLEDPLVLGSVEIPEGRVKVADLNTVIDKIHADVEFQGRKVVMHDLSAVLGKGKVVANGSYALRADVDEPYSLNVVAENAELASEIFSGVINSNVEIVSQEYRDIARRQGNQPAPLAHRPLIKGLVKLDDVLIN
;
A
#
# COMPACT_ATOMS: atom_id res chain seq x y z
N LEU A 1 -13.84 -24.18 -3.45
CA LEU A 1 -14.87 -23.13 -3.44
C LEU A 1 -14.91 -22.45 -4.79
N VAL A 2 -16.11 -22.28 -5.34
CA VAL A 2 -16.31 -21.47 -6.55
C VAL A 2 -17.45 -20.51 -6.29
N ILE A 3 -17.20 -19.23 -6.53
CA ILE A 3 -18.21 -18.15 -6.46
C ILE A 3 -18.25 -17.51 -7.84
N THR A 4 -19.43 -17.34 -8.40
CA THR A 4 -19.65 -16.62 -9.66
C THR A 4 -20.52 -15.40 -9.41
N ASN A 5 -20.23 -14.29 -10.09
CA ASN A 5 -20.94 -13.02 -9.95
C ASN A 5 -21.03 -12.57 -8.48
N GLY A 6 -19.92 -12.67 -7.76
CA GLY A 6 -19.81 -12.31 -6.35
C GLY A 6 -19.32 -10.88 -6.14
N SER A 7 -19.38 -10.43 -4.88
CA SER A 7 -18.77 -9.16 -4.47
C SER A 7 -17.96 -9.36 -3.20
N VAL A 8 -16.75 -8.80 -3.18
CA VAL A 8 -15.88 -8.78 -2.01
C VAL A 8 -15.54 -7.33 -1.69
N SER A 9 -15.90 -6.86 -0.49
CA SER A 9 -15.67 -5.47 -0.05
C SER A 9 -16.12 -4.40 -1.07
N GLY A 10 -17.24 -4.66 -1.78
CA GLY A 10 -17.78 -3.73 -2.78
C GLY A 10 -17.21 -3.89 -4.19
N VAL A 11 -16.18 -4.71 -4.38
CA VAL A 11 -15.64 -5.05 -5.71
C VAL A 11 -16.40 -6.27 -6.26
N THR A 12 -17.05 -6.10 -7.41
CA THR A 12 -17.71 -7.20 -8.12
C THR A 12 -16.68 -8.05 -8.84
N LEU A 13 -16.80 -9.36 -8.73
CA LEU A 13 -15.96 -10.35 -9.40
C LEU A 13 -16.84 -11.24 -10.27
N ASP A 14 -16.37 -11.59 -11.46
CA ASP A 14 -17.07 -12.55 -12.33
C ASP A 14 -16.93 -13.96 -11.80
N LYS A 15 -15.71 -14.30 -11.36
CA LYS A 15 -15.43 -15.62 -10.80
C LYS A 15 -14.35 -15.52 -9.73
N LEU A 16 -14.57 -16.23 -8.64
CA LEU A 16 -13.57 -16.55 -7.65
C LEU A 16 -13.50 -18.06 -7.49
N THR A 17 -12.33 -18.61 -7.67
CA THR A 17 -12.05 -20.02 -7.43
C THR A 17 -11.02 -20.11 -6.30
N ALA A 18 -11.27 -20.96 -5.31
CA ALA A 18 -10.30 -21.26 -4.28
C ALA A 18 -10.30 -22.75 -4.00
N GLU A 19 -9.15 -23.36 -4.15
CA GLU A 19 -8.85 -24.69 -3.68
C GLU A 19 -7.95 -24.60 -2.47
N LEU A 20 -8.43 -25.09 -1.34
CA LEU A 20 -7.73 -24.95 -0.07
C LEU A 20 -7.87 -26.22 0.76
N THR A 21 -6.79 -26.56 1.43
CA THR A 21 -6.72 -27.65 2.42
C THR A 21 -6.52 -27.05 3.80
N MET A 22 -7.40 -27.38 4.74
CA MET A 22 -7.32 -26.89 6.11
C MET A 22 -6.63 -27.92 6.99
N GLY A 23 -5.53 -27.52 7.61
CA GLY A 23 -4.84 -28.27 8.66
C GLY A 23 -5.14 -27.71 10.06
N ASP A 24 -4.45 -28.23 11.08
CA ASP A 24 -4.67 -27.85 12.47
C ASP A 24 -4.31 -26.39 12.79
N ASP A 25 -3.31 -25.83 12.13
CA ASP A 25 -2.73 -24.52 12.38
C ASP A 25 -2.57 -23.63 11.14
N LYS A 26 -2.79 -24.19 9.95
CA LYS A 26 -2.66 -23.46 8.67
C LYS A 26 -3.69 -23.86 7.64
N ILE A 27 -3.94 -22.96 6.73
CA ILE A 27 -4.63 -23.20 5.47
C ILE A 27 -3.56 -23.27 4.38
N LYS A 28 -3.51 -24.38 3.66
CA LYS A 28 -2.78 -24.47 2.41
C LYS A 28 -3.72 -24.01 1.30
N LEU A 29 -3.34 -22.93 0.65
CA LEU A 29 -4.00 -22.40 -0.52
C LEU A 29 -3.35 -23.04 -1.75
N ASP A 30 -3.97 -24.11 -2.26
CA ASP A 30 -3.43 -24.82 -3.42
C ASP A 30 -3.58 -23.97 -4.69
N GLU A 31 -4.72 -23.29 -4.82
CA GLU A 31 -4.98 -22.33 -5.87
C GLU A 31 -6.01 -21.31 -5.40
N PHE A 32 -5.74 -20.04 -5.64
CA PHE A 32 -6.72 -18.96 -5.56
C PHE A 32 -6.68 -18.17 -6.86
N GLN A 33 -7.84 -17.96 -7.46
CA GLN A 33 -8.00 -17.15 -8.65
C GLN A 33 -9.23 -16.26 -8.50
N ALA A 34 -9.05 -14.97 -8.60
CA ALA A 34 -10.12 -14.00 -8.68
C ALA A 34 -10.06 -13.29 -10.03
N THR A 35 -11.17 -13.30 -10.78
CA THR A 35 -11.21 -12.73 -12.13
C THR A 35 -12.36 -11.73 -12.26
N LYS A 36 -12.11 -10.69 -13.02
CA LYS A 36 -13.09 -9.72 -13.51
C LYS A 36 -12.75 -9.34 -14.94
N ASP A 37 -13.67 -9.58 -15.88
CA ASP A 37 -13.40 -9.45 -17.31
C ASP A 37 -12.19 -10.31 -17.74
N ILE A 38 -11.17 -9.67 -18.33
CA ILE A 38 -9.92 -10.31 -18.73
C ILE A 38 -8.82 -10.26 -17.65
N TYR A 39 -9.12 -9.64 -16.51
CA TYR A 39 -8.14 -9.41 -15.44
C TYR A 39 -8.28 -10.43 -14.33
N GLY A 40 -7.17 -10.73 -13.67
CA GLY A 40 -7.16 -11.70 -12.59
C GLY A 40 -5.97 -11.56 -11.66
N VAL A 41 -6.17 -12.06 -10.45
CA VAL A 41 -5.13 -12.25 -9.44
C VAL A 41 -5.08 -13.72 -9.14
N GLN A 42 -3.89 -14.28 -9.08
CA GLN A 42 -3.65 -15.65 -8.64
C GLN A 42 -2.83 -15.63 -7.36
N ALA A 43 -3.11 -16.57 -6.46
CA ALA A 43 -2.31 -16.75 -5.26
C ALA A 43 -2.25 -18.23 -4.88
N SER A 44 -1.14 -18.65 -4.27
CA SER A 44 -0.94 -19.97 -3.70
C SER A 44 0.01 -19.89 -2.50
N GLY A 45 -0.04 -20.88 -1.61
CA GLY A 45 0.87 -20.94 -0.48
C GLY A 45 0.24 -21.32 0.85
N ASP A 46 0.97 -21.10 1.92
CA ASP A 46 0.58 -21.45 3.29
C ASP A 46 0.19 -20.19 4.10
N ILE A 47 -1.01 -20.20 4.66
CA ILE A 47 -1.55 -19.11 5.47
C ILE A 47 -1.82 -19.62 6.89
N PRO A 48 -1.21 -19.04 7.95
CA PRO A 48 -1.52 -19.41 9.32
C PRO A 48 -2.99 -19.12 9.68
N LEU A 49 -3.68 -20.07 10.30
CA LEU A 49 -5.04 -19.86 10.80
C LEU A 49 -5.15 -18.69 11.79
N ASP A 50 -4.09 -18.37 12.47
CA ASP A 50 -4.02 -17.24 13.40
C ASP A 50 -4.14 -15.86 12.72
N LEU A 51 -3.98 -15.78 11.37
CA LEU A 51 -4.26 -14.56 10.61
C LEU A 51 -5.74 -14.13 10.74
N PHE A 52 -6.64 -15.10 10.83
CA PHE A 52 -8.08 -14.88 10.91
C PHE A 52 -8.61 -14.75 12.35
N ARG A 53 -7.71 -14.77 13.34
CA ARG A 53 -8.04 -14.60 14.75
C ARG A 53 -7.70 -13.20 15.23
N ASP A 54 -8.49 -12.70 16.15
CA ASP A 54 -8.15 -11.46 16.86
C ASP A 54 -6.78 -11.59 17.51
N LYS A 55 -6.01 -10.50 17.51
CA LYS A 55 -4.63 -10.49 18.02
C LYS A 55 -4.48 -11.12 19.41
N ALA A 56 -5.48 -10.90 20.29
CA ALA A 56 -5.49 -11.46 21.64
C ALA A 56 -5.73 -12.99 21.70
N ASN A 57 -6.29 -13.56 20.64
CA ASN A 57 -6.67 -14.98 20.53
C ASN A 57 -5.72 -15.80 19.66
N ARG A 58 -4.64 -15.21 19.19
CA ARG A 58 -3.61 -15.92 18.39
C ARG A 58 -2.88 -16.94 19.25
N ARG A 59 -2.79 -18.18 18.76
CA ARG A 59 -2.16 -19.30 19.45
C ARG A 59 -0.66 -19.38 19.11
N ASN A 60 -0.30 -19.04 17.87
CA ASN A 60 1.07 -19.08 17.39
C ASN A 60 1.37 -17.86 16.51
N PRO A 61 1.67 -16.70 17.12
CA PRO A 61 1.99 -15.48 16.36
C PRO A 61 3.29 -15.58 15.55
N LYS A 62 4.11 -16.59 15.83
CA LYS A 62 5.34 -16.92 15.06
C LYS A 62 5.12 -17.97 13.96
N ALA A 63 3.88 -18.35 13.71
CA ALA A 63 3.58 -19.23 12.57
C ALA A 63 4.06 -18.60 11.27
N GLN A 64 4.76 -19.42 10.48
CA GLN A 64 5.31 -18.98 9.19
C GLN A 64 4.20 -18.83 8.16
N MET A 65 4.32 -17.82 7.36
CA MET A 65 3.49 -17.52 6.21
C MET A 65 4.36 -17.57 4.96
N ASP A 66 3.84 -18.15 3.90
CA ASP A 66 4.50 -18.20 2.59
C ASP A 66 3.42 -18.24 1.51
N VAL A 67 3.16 -17.08 0.91
CA VAL A 67 2.10 -16.90 -0.10
C VAL A 67 2.68 -16.19 -1.31
N GLU A 68 2.63 -16.83 -2.44
CA GLU A 68 2.94 -16.22 -3.74
C GLU A 68 1.66 -15.60 -4.32
N ILE A 69 1.79 -14.38 -4.85
CA ILE A 69 0.71 -13.63 -5.49
C ILE A 69 1.20 -13.20 -6.87
N ASP A 70 0.49 -13.60 -7.91
CA ASP A 70 0.75 -13.20 -9.29
C ASP A 70 -0.29 -12.16 -9.73
N LEU A 71 0.21 -11.00 -10.14
CA LEU A 71 -0.55 -9.84 -10.59
C LEU A 71 -0.40 -9.61 -12.11
N ALA A 72 0.00 -10.65 -12.87
CA ALA A 72 0.32 -10.50 -14.28
C ALA A 72 -0.81 -9.88 -15.13
N ASN A 73 -2.04 -10.00 -14.67
CA ASN A 73 -3.21 -9.39 -15.28
C ASN A 73 -4.14 -8.75 -14.22
N ALA A 74 -3.57 -8.17 -13.17
CA ALA A 74 -4.37 -7.52 -12.14
C ALA A 74 -4.85 -6.12 -12.56
N ARG A 75 -5.80 -5.58 -11.83
CA ARG A 75 -6.27 -4.20 -11.98
C ARG A 75 -6.28 -3.46 -10.67
N LEU A 76 -5.92 -2.19 -10.72
CA LEU A 76 -6.07 -1.24 -9.60
C LEU A 76 -7.52 -1.18 -9.08
N ALA A 77 -8.51 -1.52 -9.88
CA ALA A 77 -9.92 -1.57 -9.49
C ALA A 77 -10.21 -2.48 -8.28
N MET A 78 -9.26 -3.33 -7.88
CA MET A 78 -9.36 -4.14 -6.66
C MET A 78 -8.90 -3.40 -5.39
N LEU A 79 -8.20 -2.28 -5.50
CA LEU A 79 -7.69 -1.53 -4.34
C LEU A 79 -8.75 -1.15 -3.31
N PRO A 80 -9.97 -0.69 -3.67
CA PRO A 80 -11.01 -0.35 -2.70
C PRO A 80 -11.40 -1.52 -1.78
N ALA A 81 -11.17 -2.76 -2.20
CA ALA A 81 -11.40 -3.93 -1.36
C ALA A 81 -10.44 -4.02 -0.16
N PHE A 82 -9.28 -3.40 -0.24
CA PHE A 82 -8.21 -3.50 0.75
C PHE A 82 -8.04 -2.22 1.59
N THR A 83 -8.52 -1.08 1.10
CA THR A 83 -8.38 0.20 1.82
C THR A 83 -9.57 1.13 1.60
N LYS A 84 -10.00 1.78 2.67
CA LYS A 84 -11.07 2.80 2.62
C LYS A 84 -10.57 4.17 2.12
N MET A 85 -9.26 4.34 1.98
CA MET A 85 -8.67 5.58 1.47
C MET A 85 -8.90 5.76 -0.03
N VAL A 86 -9.18 4.69 -0.75
CA VAL A 86 -9.44 4.69 -2.18
C VAL A 86 -10.93 4.47 -2.41
N GLU A 87 -11.58 5.43 -3.04
CA GLU A 87 -12.99 5.34 -3.43
C GLU A 87 -13.16 4.45 -4.64
N TRP A 88 -12.34 4.68 -5.67
CA TRP A 88 -12.21 3.80 -6.83
C TRP A 88 -10.82 3.95 -7.45
N ALA A 89 -10.42 2.94 -8.20
CA ALA A 89 -9.19 2.95 -8.98
C ALA A 89 -9.39 2.19 -10.29
N ASP A 90 -8.58 2.49 -11.29
CA ASP A 90 -8.57 1.83 -12.59
C ASP A 90 -7.16 1.84 -13.17
N GLY A 91 -6.82 0.84 -13.98
CA GLY A 91 -5.51 0.68 -14.62
C GLY A 91 -4.96 -0.73 -14.46
N GLU A 92 -4.12 -1.12 -15.39
CA GLU A 92 -3.42 -2.41 -15.36
C GLU A 92 -2.34 -2.41 -14.28
N THR A 93 -2.11 -3.58 -13.71
CA THR A 93 -1.08 -3.78 -12.68
C THR A 93 -0.38 -5.10 -12.99
N HIS A 94 0.93 -5.06 -13.06
CA HIS A 94 1.76 -6.22 -13.29
C HIS A 94 2.70 -6.42 -12.11
N GLY A 95 2.98 -7.67 -11.77
CA GLY A 95 3.94 -7.94 -10.69
C GLY A 95 3.80 -9.31 -10.08
N LYS A 96 4.76 -9.61 -9.23
CA LYS A 96 4.74 -10.79 -8.37
C LYS A 96 5.15 -10.40 -6.97
N LEU A 97 4.40 -10.87 -6.01
CA LEU A 97 4.67 -10.63 -4.60
C LEU A 97 4.75 -11.96 -3.86
N THR A 98 5.64 -12.02 -2.90
CA THR A 98 5.72 -13.11 -1.92
C THR A 98 5.49 -12.52 -0.54
N LEU A 99 4.46 -12.99 0.15
CA LEU A 99 4.22 -12.70 1.56
C LEU A 99 4.88 -13.81 2.38
N ALA A 100 5.91 -13.48 3.10
CA ALA A 100 6.72 -14.42 3.89
C ALA A 100 6.85 -13.97 5.35
N GLY A 101 7.60 -14.72 6.15
CA GLY A 101 7.86 -14.40 7.55
C GLY A 101 6.77 -14.88 8.49
N THR A 102 6.50 -14.13 9.54
CA THR A 102 5.51 -14.49 10.57
C THR A 102 4.43 -13.44 10.72
N LEU A 103 3.35 -13.74 11.46
CA LEU A 103 2.32 -12.75 11.77
C LEU A 103 2.83 -11.58 12.63
N GLU A 104 3.91 -11.78 13.39
CA GLU A 104 4.57 -10.72 14.16
C GLU A 104 5.57 -9.94 13.32
N ASP A 105 6.17 -10.58 12.35
CA ASP A 105 7.21 -10.03 11.48
C ASP A 105 6.96 -10.43 10.01
N PRO A 106 5.94 -9.86 9.38
CA PRO A 106 5.64 -10.14 7.98
C PRO A 106 6.67 -9.49 7.05
N LEU A 107 7.04 -10.22 6.02
CA LEU A 107 7.92 -9.77 4.95
C LEU A 107 7.15 -9.76 3.63
N VAL A 108 7.32 -8.70 2.87
CA VAL A 108 6.79 -8.62 1.50
C VAL A 108 7.96 -8.51 0.54
N LEU A 109 8.03 -9.39 -0.43
CA LEU A 109 9.11 -9.43 -1.44
C LEU A 109 8.49 -9.36 -2.83
N GLY A 110 9.23 -8.78 -3.78
CA GLY A 110 8.81 -8.72 -5.18
C GLY A 110 8.63 -7.32 -5.71
N SER A 111 7.92 -7.18 -6.82
CA SER A 111 7.71 -5.89 -7.48
C SER A 111 6.30 -5.75 -8.03
N VAL A 112 5.87 -4.50 -8.16
CA VAL A 112 4.60 -4.12 -8.77
C VAL A 112 4.86 -2.95 -9.72
N GLU A 113 4.41 -3.08 -10.95
CA GLU A 113 4.42 -2.05 -11.97
C GLU A 113 3.00 -1.64 -12.32
N ILE A 114 2.78 -0.35 -12.44
CA ILE A 114 1.54 0.27 -12.92
C ILE A 114 1.92 1.10 -14.14
N PRO A 115 1.70 0.61 -15.36
CA PRO A 115 2.05 1.34 -16.58
C PRO A 115 1.22 2.61 -16.78
N GLU A 116 -0.06 2.53 -16.47
CA GLU A 116 -0.98 3.66 -16.49
C GLU A 116 -2.17 3.37 -15.57
N GLY A 117 -2.39 4.25 -14.60
CA GLY A 117 -3.47 4.10 -13.64
C GLY A 117 -4.19 5.40 -13.34
N ARG A 118 -5.35 5.26 -12.69
CA ARG A 118 -6.17 6.35 -12.17
C ARG A 118 -6.70 5.97 -10.80
N VAL A 119 -6.68 6.91 -9.87
CA VAL A 119 -7.16 6.68 -8.50
C VAL A 119 -7.97 7.88 -8.02
N LYS A 120 -9.11 7.61 -7.41
CA LYS A 120 -9.89 8.58 -6.64
C LYS A 120 -9.69 8.28 -5.16
N VAL A 121 -9.07 9.22 -4.47
CA VAL A 121 -8.89 9.17 -3.02
C VAL A 121 -10.15 9.73 -2.35
N ALA A 122 -10.61 9.11 -1.28
CA ALA A 122 -11.90 9.40 -0.64
C ALA A 122 -12.07 10.86 -0.23
N ASP A 123 -11.04 11.47 0.35
CA ASP A 123 -11.11 12.85 0.87
C ASP A 123 -10.65 13.90 -0.15
N LEU A 124 -10.34 13.49 -1.38
CA LEU A 124 -9.95 14.40 -2.45
C LEU A 124 -11.02 14.49 -3.53
N ASN A 125 -11.36 15.69 -3.94
CA ASN A 125 -12.24 15.91 -5.09
C ASN A 125 -11.51 15.77 -6.42
N THR A 126 -10.18 15.83 -6.39
CA THR A 126 -9.32 15.63 -7.56
C THR A 126 -9.04 14.15 -7.79
N VAL A 127 -9.18 13.72 -9.03
CA VAL A 127 -8.73 12.39 -9.47
C VAL A 127 -7.23 12.45 -9.76
N ILE A 128 -6.50 11.45 -9.30
CA ILE A 128 -5.09 11.25 -9.66
C ILE A 128 -5.06 10.44 -10.94
N ASP A 129 -4.63 11.05 -12.02
CA ASP A 129 -4.65 10.50 -13.37
C ASP A 129 -3.23 10.13 -13.85
N LYS A 130 -3.15 9.28 -14.88
CA LYS A 130 -1.91 8.89 -15.55
C LYS A 130 -0.82 8.46 -14.57
N ILE A 131 -1.23 7.67 -13.58
CA ILE A 131 -0.29 7.13 -12.61
C ILE A 131 0.59 6.12 -13.32
N HIS A 132 1.89 6.38 -13.31
CA HIS A 132 2.92 5.41 -13.62
C HIS A 132 3.69 5.13 -12.35
N ALA A 133 3.89 3.86 -12.01
CA ALA A 133 4.63 3.51 -10.80
C ALA A 133 5.42 2.22 -10.98
N ASP A 134 6.65 2.22 -10.47
CA ASP A 134 7.52 1.06 -10.29
C ASP A 134 7.91 0.96 -8.82
N VAL A 135 7.43 -0.09 -8.18
CA VAL A 135 7.55 -0.31 -6.72
C VAL A 135 8.15 -1.68 -6.46
N GLU A 136 9.22 -1.70 -5.68
CA GLU A 136 9.89 -2.91 -5.22
C GLU A 136 9.69 -3.12 -3.72
N PHE A 137 9.34 -4.32 -3.34
CA PHE A 137 9.20 -4.76 -1.96
C PHE A 137 10.42 -5.59 -1.55
N GLN A 138 11.17 -5.11 -0.58
CA GLN A 138 12.42 -5.69 -0.10
C GLN A 138 12.27 -6.17 1.36
N GLY A 139 11.28 -7.02 1.60
CA GLY A 139 10.97 -7.55 2.92
C GLY A 139 10.25 -6.53 3.81
N ARG A 140 11.00 -5.76 4.58
CA ARG A 140 10.46 -4.74 5.49
C ARG A 140 10.48 -3.32 4.90
N LYS A 141 10.96 -3.16 3.68
CA LYS A 141 11.12 -1.87 3.01
C LYS A 141 10.40 -1.88 1.67
N VAL A 142 9.73 -0.79 1.36
CA VAL A 142 9.18 -0.51 0.04
C VAL A 142 10.06 0.53 -0.61
N VAL A 143 10.52 0.26 -1.82
CA VAL A 143 11.30 1.19 -2.64
C VAL A 143 10.45 1.59 -3.83
N MET A 144 10.23 2.87 -3.99
CA MET A 144 9.55 3.48 -5.11
C MET A 144 10.61 4.05 -6.05
N HIS A 145 10.90 3.33 -7.14
CA HIS A 145 11.91 3.73 -8.11
C HIS A 145 11.45 4.91 -8.94
N ASP A 146 10.21 4.84 -9.41
CA ASP A 146 9.55 5.91 -10.13
C ASP A 146 8.06 5.92 -9.78
N LEU A 147 7.55 7.10 -9.52
CA LEU A 147 6.13 7.37 -9.47
C LEU A 147 5.90 8.71 -10.14
N SER A 148 5.05 8.71 -11.15
CA SER A 148 4.56 9.96 -11.75
C SER A 148 3.05 9.91 -11.87
N ALA A 149 2.43 11.08 -11.76
CA ALA A 149 0.97 11.23 -11.84
C ALA A 149 0.60 12.64 -12.30
N VAL A 150 -0.64 12.78 -12.72
CA VAL A 150 -1.27 14.07 -13.07
C VAL A 150 -2.37 14.36 -12.06
N LEU A 151 -2.32 15.55 -11.46
CA LEU A 151 -3.35 16.10 -10.58
C LEU A 151 -3.93 17.35 -11.22
N GLY A 152 -5.16 17.24 -11.75
CA GLY A 152 -5.74 18.32 -12.54
C GLY A 152 -4.93 18.58 -13.80
N LYS A 153 -4.27 19.75 -13.90
CA LYS A 153 -3.39 20.13 -15.03
C LYS A 153 -1.91 19.95 -14.72
N GLY A 154 -1.58 19.69 -13.46
CA GLY A 154 -0.20 19.61 -13.00
C GLY A 154 0.34 18.20 -12.93
N LYS A 155 1.64 18.10 -12.70
CA LYS A 155 2.38 16.84 -12.61
C LYS A 155 2.95 16.67 -11.22
N VAL A 156 2.94 15.42 -10.74
CA VAL A 156 3.66 15.01 -9.52
C VAL A 156 4.61 13.89 -9.89
N VAL A 157 5.82 13.96 -9.36
CA VAL A 157 6.83 12.90 -9.44
C VAL A 157 7.33 12.61 -8.04
N ALA A 158 7.47 11.34 -7.71
CA ALA A 158 8.02 10.92 -6.43
C ALA A 158 8.93 9.71 -6.61
N ASN A 159 9.96 9.62 -5.76
CA ASN A 159 10.80 8.44 -5.61
C ASN A 159 11.28 8.33 -4.17
N GLY A 160 11.77 7.15 -3.77
CA GLY A 160 12.31 6.98 -2.44
C GLY A 160 11.95 5.64 -1.82
N SER A 161 11.94 5.61 -0.50
CA SER A 161 11.64 4.39 0.23
C SER A 161 10.91 4.63 1.54
N TYR A 162 10.16 3.62 1.96
CA TYR A 162 9.39 3.63 3.19
C TYR A 162 9.53 2.26 3.88
N ALA A 163 9.84 2.26 5.17
CA ALA A 163 9.86 1.02 5.94
C ALA A 163 8.46 0.65 6.40
N LEU A 164 8.09 -0.60 6.20
CA LEU A 164 6.82 -1.16 6.68
C LEU A 164 6.77 -1.29 8.20
N ARG A 165 7.92 -1.16 8.86
CA ARG A 165 8.08 -1.20 10.32
C ARG A 165 8.94 -0.03 10.81
N ALA A 166 8.61 0.48 11.99
CA ALA A 166 9.27 1.63 12.59
C ALA A 166 10.62 1.30 13.28
N ASP A 167 10.99 0.02 13.36
CA ASP A 167 12.22 -0.46 13.98
C ASP A 167 13.41 -0.60 12.99
N VAL A 168 13.25 -0.08 11.79
CA VAL A 168 14.27 -0.04 10.75
C VAL A 168 14.98 1.30 10.78
N ASP A 169 16.31 1.29 10.55
CA ASP A 169 17.07 2.52 10.35
C ASP A 169 16.55 3.26 9.10
N GLU A 170 16.44 4.58 9.21
CA GLU A 170 15.96 5.47 8.14
C GLU A 170 14.62 5.03 7.51
N PRO A 171 13.53 4.94 8.31
CA PRO A 171 12.26 4.42 7.83
C PRO A 171 11.59 5.28 6.75
N TYR A 172 12.03 6.51 6.53
CA TYR A 172 11.47 7.42 5.54
C TYR A 172 12.57 8.07 4.70
N SER A 173 12.47 7.96 3.40
CA SER A 173 13.33 8.66 2.44
C SER A 173 12.56 8.85 1.14
N LEU A 174 11.81 9.95 1.02
CA LEU A 174 10.96 10.24 -0.13
C LEU A 174 11.28 11.63 -0.67
N ASN A 175 11.41 11.74 -1.99
CA ASN A 175 11.45 12.99 -2.72
C ASN A 175 10.14 13.15 -3.47
N VAL A 176 9.51 14.31 -3.35
CA VAL A 176 8.25 14.62 -4.03
C VAL A 176 8.38 15.99 -4.70
N VAL A 177 8.18 16.01 -6.00
CA VAL A 177 8.13 17.23 -6.81
C VAL A 177 6.73 17.35 -7.40
N ALA A 178 6.09 18.50 -7.19
CA ALA A 178 4.82 18.83 -7.80
C ALA A 178 4.95 20.14 -8.59
N GLU A 179 4.45 20.15 -9.80
CA GLU A 179 4.41 21.29 -10.71
C GLU A 179 2.97 21.56 -11.12
N ASN A 180 2.43 22.71 -10.72
CA ASN A 180 1.05 23.15 -10.99
C ASN A 180 -0.01 22.09 -10.66
N ALA A 181 0.23 21.27 -9.64
CA ALA A 181 -0.68 20.22 -9.23
C ALA A 181 -1.95 20.81 -8.60
N GLU A 182 -3.09 20.57 -9.22
CA GLU A 182 -4.38 21.04 -8.73
C GLU A 182 -4.93 20.06 -7.71
N LEU A 183 -5.05 20.49 -6.47
CA LEU A 183 -5.63 19.71 -5.39
C LEU A 183 -6.93 20.35 -4.93
N ALA A 184 -7.96 19.53 -4.80
CA ALA A 184 -9.24 19.94 -4.24
C ALA A 184 -9.73 18.91 -3.22
N SER A 185 -10.22 19.40 -2.08
CA SER A 185 -10.87 18.63 -1.03
C SER A 185 -12.14 19.37 -0.57
N GLU A 186 -12.84 18.86 0.41
CA GLU A 186 -14.02 19.55 0.96
C GLU A 186 -13.68 20.89 1.63
N ILE A 187 -12.48 20.99 2.22
CA ILE A 187 -12.06 22.15 3.01
C ILE A 187 -11.05 23.06 2.30
N PHE A 188 -10.46 22.60 1.19
CA PHE A 188 -9.35 23.28 0.54
C PHE A 188 -9.34 23.00 -0.95
N SER A 189 -9.05 24.01 -1.76
CA SER A 189 -8.66 23.86 -3.16
C SER A 189 -7.54 24.84 -3.50
N GLY A 190 -6.64 24.43 -4.42
CA GLY A 190 -5.53 25.28 -4.83
C GLY A 190 -4.57 24.56 -5.76
N VAL A 191 -3.59 25.31 -6.25
CA VAL A 191 -2.50 24.83 -7.08
C VAL A 191 -1.23 24.71 -6.21
N ILE A 192 -0.61 23.55 -6.28
CA ILE A 192 0.58 23.22 -5.50
C ILE A 192 1.80 23.14 -6.42
N ASN A 193 2.82 23.89 -6.06
CA ASN A 193 4.17 23.76 -6.58
C ASN A 193 5.08 23.39 -5.41
N SER A 194 5.74 22.25 -5.48
CA SER A 194 6.59 21.79 -4.38
C SER A 194 7.83 21.05 -4.86
N ASN A 195 8.87 21.15 -4.04
CA ASN A 195 10.03 20.29 -4.09
C ASN A 195 10.36 19.93 -2.64
N VAL A 196 10.00 18.74 -2.24
CA VAL A 196 10.00 18.30 -0.82
C VAL A 196 10.76 17.00 -0.70
N GLU A 197 11.65 16.98 0.28
CA GLU A 197 12.31 15.78 0.77
C GLU A 197 11.67 15.39 2.12
N ILE A 198 11.21 14.15 2.23
CA ILE A 198 10.71 13.59 3.49
C ILE A 198 11.74 12.57 3.98
N VAL A 199 12.42 12.90 5.07
CA VAL A 199 13.46 12.04 5.64
C VAL A 199 13.10 11.61 7.04
N SER A 200 13.74 10.54 7.49
CA SER A 200 13.64 10.09 8.87
C SER A 200 14.43 11.02 9.80
N GLN A 201 13.81 11.44 10.88
CA GLN A 201 14.48 12.12 11.98
C GLN A 201 14.40 11.27 13.24
N GLU A 202 15.55 10.86 13.73
CA GLU A 202 15.65 10.19 15.01
C GLU A 202 15.37 11.14 16.17
N TYR A 203 14.62 10.69 17.15
CA TYR A 203 14.36 11.42 18.39
C TYR A 203 14.17 10.45 19.57
N ARG A 204 14.31 10.95 20.79
CA ARG A 204 14.00 10.18 22.00
C ARG A 204 12.54 10.32 22.35
N ASP A 205 11.83 9.21 22.37
CA ASP A 205 10.40 9.18 22.71
C ASP A 205 10.20 9.20 24.23
N ILE A 206 10.10 10.39 24.78
CA ILE A 206 9.93 10.62 26.22
C ILE A 206 8.62 10.01 26.72
N ALA A 207 7.58 9.96 25.89
CA ALA A 207 6.29 9.39 26.27
C ALA A 207 6.35 7.86 26.52
N ARG A 208 7.31 7.18 25.91
CA ARG A 208 7.55 5.74 26.08
C ARG A 208 8.67 5.42 27.08
N ARG A 209 9.15 6.43 27.82
CA ARG A 209 10.18 6.22 28.83
C ARG A 209 9.64 5.36 29.99
N GLN A 210 10.38 4.32 30.34
CA GLN A 210 10.05 3.43 31.46
C GLN A 210 11.02 3.68 32.64
N GLY A 211 10.47 4.26 33.72
CA GLY A 211 11.24 4.53 34.94
C GLY A 211 12.47 5.42 34.69
N ASN A 212 13.64 4.99 35.20
CA ASN A 212 14.91 5.71 35.06
C ASN A 212 15.71 5.34 33.81
N GLN A 213 15.16 4.50 32.91
CA GLN A 213 15.86 4.16 31.68
C GLN A 213 15.83 5.35 30.71
N PRO A 214 16.85 5.47 29.80
CA PRO A 214 16.80 6.46 28.74
C PRO A 214 15.58 6.21 27.86
N ALA A 215 14.91 7.29 27.43
CA ALA A 215 13.79 7.19 26.52
C ALA A 215 14.23 6.45 25.23
N PRO A 216 13.41 5.52 24.71
CA PRO A 216 13.74 4.76 23.51
C PRO A 216 13.88 5.69 22.30
N LEU A 217 14.77 5.31 21.38
CA LEU A 217 14.88 5.97 20.08
C LEU A 217 13.65 5.65 19.23
N ALA A 218 13.16 6.65 18.55
CA ALA A 218 12.05 6.56 17.62
C ALA A 218 12.32 7.46 16.41
N HIS A 219 11.60 7.23 15.33
CA HIS A 219 11.72 7.99 14.10
C HIS A 219 10.41 8.72 13.79
N ARG A 220 10.53 9.94 13.27
CA ARG A 220 9.42 10.72 12.75
C ARG A 220 9.76 11.27 11.37
N PRO A 221 8.78 11.47 10.50
CA PRO A 221 9.04 12.14 9.23
C PRO A 221 9.42 13.62 9.47
N LEU A 222 10.49 14.05 8.84
CA LEU A 222 10.92 15.44 8.75
C LEU A 222 10.75 15.86 7.29
N ILE A 223 9.91 16.85 7.06
CA ILE A 223 9.66 17.41 5.74
C ILE A 223 10.58 18.62 5.56
N LYS A 224 11.41 18.57 4.51
CA LYS A 224 12.30 19.65 4.11
C LYS A 224 11.96 20.05 2.69
N GLY A 225 12.02 21.35 2.39
CA GLY A 225 11.81 21.82 1.04
C GLY A 225 10.92 23.03 0.97
N LEU A 226 10.46 23.32 -0.24
CA LEU A 226 9.59 24.46 -0.54
C LEU A 226 8.23 23.94 -1.01
N VAL A 227 7.18 24.51 -0.44
CA VAL A 227 5.80 24.33 -0.91
C VAL A 227 5.24 25.73 -1.18
N LYS A 228 4.86 25.98 -2.42
CA LYS A 228 4.16 27.17 -2.84
C LYS A 228 2.72 26.80 -3.16
N LEU A 229 1.80 27.55 -2.61
CA LEU A 229 0.37 27.39 -2.84
C LEU A 229 -0.14 28.62 -3.61
N ASP A 230 -0.76 28.39 -4.73
CA ASP A 230 -1.39 29.42 -5.56
C ASP A 230 -2.89 29.16 -5.65
N ASP A 231 -3.67 30.20 -5.88
CA ASP A 231 -5.13 30.13 -6.09
C ASP A 231 -5.89 29.38 -4.98
N VAL A 232 -5.47 29.61 -3.72
CA VAL A 232 -6.00 28.91 -2.55
C VAL A 232 -7.39 29.41 -2.21
N LEU A 233 -8.35 28.48 -2.13
CA LEU A 233 -9.67 28.68 -1.54
C LEU A 233 -9.81 27.78 -0.32
N ILE A 234 -10.27 28.35 0.77
CA ILE A 234 -10.65 27.63 1.99
C ILE A 234 -12.16 27.76 2.11
N ASN A 235 -12.86 26.63 2.12
CA ASN A 235 -14.32 26.56 2.18
C ASN A 235 -14.83 26.54 3.63
#